data_8aa80c59c6eb9eff69316d5d35312560
#
_entry.id   8aa80c59c6eb9eff69316d5d35312560
#
_cell.length_a   1.000
_cell.length_b   1.000
_cell.length_c   1.000
_cell.angle_alpha   90.00
_cell.angle_beta   90.00
_cell.angle_gamma   90.00
#
_symmetry.space_group_name_H-M   'P 1'
#
loop_
_entity.id
_entity.type
_entity.pdbx_description
1 polymer ?
#
loop_
_entity_poly.entity_id
_entity_poly.type
_entity_poly.pdbx_seq_one_letter_code
_entity_poly.pdbx_strand_id
1 'polypeptide(L)' 'LAGNIIVRQRGTKIHPGMNVGIGKDDTLFSLVDGVIKFERRGKDKKQVSVYPVEETVVLN' A
#
# COMPACT_ATOMS: atom_id res chain seq x y z
N LEU A 1 -1.00 5.24 -9.05
CA LEU A 1 -0.34 4.54 -10.13
C LEU A 1 0.64 3.55 -9.59
N ALA A 2 0.83 2.48 -10.32
CA ALA A 2 1.82 1.49 -9.94
C ALA A 2 3.19 2.14 -9.91
N GLY A 3 4.01 1.77 -8.93
CA GLY A 3 5.33 2.33 -8.82
C GLY A 3 5.41 3.63 -8.05
N ASN A 4 4.27 4.24 -7.73
CA ASN A 4 4.31 5.47 -6.98
C ASN A 4 4.72 5.22 -5.54
N ILE A 5 5.50 6.15 -5.02
CA ILE A 5 5.91 6.04 -3.63
C ILE A 5 4.76 6.40 -2.73
N ILE A 6 4.46 5.55 -1.79
CA ILE A 6 3.40 5.78 -0.85
C ILE A 6 3.95 6.37 0.45
N VAL A 7 5.01 5.77 0.97
CA VAL A 7 5.56 6.20 2.24
C VAL A 7 7.07 6.22 2.16
N ARG A 8 7.67 7.31 2.61
CA ARG A 8 9.10 7.36 2.76
C ARG A 8 9.39 7.32 4.22
N GLN A 9 10.21 6.40 4.64
CA GLN A 9 10.48 6.23 6.05
C GLN A 9 11.87 5.69 6.28
N ARG A 10 12.36 5.83 7.48
CA ARG A 10 13.57 5.19 7.88
C ARG A 10 13.17 4.15 8.87
N GLY A 11 13.46 2.93 8.59
CA GLY A 11 12.99 1.82 9.38
C GLY A 11 11.56 1.51 9.01
N THR A 12 11.13 0.31 9.28
CA THR A 12 9.82 -0.16 8.87
C THR A 12 8.79 0.18 9.92
N LYS A 13 8.35 1.41 9.94
CA LYS A 13 7.31 1.84 10.85
C LYS A 13 5.96 1.44 10.30
N ILE A 14 5.81 1.51 9.00
CA ILE A 14 4.61 1.08 8.32
C ILE A 14 5.00 -0.09 7.46
N HIS A 15 4.30 -1.18 7.60
CA HIS A 15 4.63 -2.41 6.88
C HIS A 15 3.91 -2.47 5.54
N PRO A 16 4.47 -3.15 4.57
CA PRO A 16 3.80 -3.31 3.29
C PRO A 16 2.68 -4.32 3.42
N GLY A 17 1.49 -3.93 3.00
CA GLY A 17 0.35 -4.82 2.97
C GLY A 17 0.13 -5.37 1.59
N MET A 18 -1.14 -5.49 1.20
CA MET A 18 -1.48 -6.05 -0.08
C MET A 18 -1.04 -5.13 -1.20
N ASN A 19 -0.39 -5.68 -2.22
CA ASN A 19 0.02 -4.94 -3.42
C ASN A 19 0.96 -3.77 -3.14
N VAL A 20 1.76 -3.89 -2.09
CA VAL A 20 2.72 -2.87 -1.74
C VAL A 20 4.11 -3.50 -1.65
N GLY A 21 5.07 -2.88 -2.29
CA GLY A 21 6.45 -3.35 -2.22
C GLY A 21 7.26 -2.48 -1.31
N ILE A 22 8.42 -2.98 -0.88
CA ILE A 22 9.28 -2.24 -0.01
C ILE A 22 10.67 -2.16 -0.64
N GLY A 23 11.23 -0.98 -0.65
CA GLY A 23 12.56 -0.76 -1.20
C GLY A 23 13.65 -0.97 -0.17
N LYS A 24 14.90 -0.78 -0.59
CA LYS A 24 16.03 -1.02 0.29
C LYS A 24 16.07 -0.05 1.43
N ASP A 25 15.54 1.14 1.25
CA ASP A 25 15.55 2.17 2.28
C ASP A 25 14.23 2.23 3.00
N ASP A 26 13.49 1.14 3.02
CA ASP A 26 12.19 1.03 3.69
C ASP A 26 11.12 1.89 3.05
N THR A 27 11.34 2.35 1.85
CA THR A 27 10.33 3.11 1.12
C THR A 27 9.24 2.15 0.62
N LEU A 28 8.00 2.51 0.81
CA LEU A 28 6.89 1.71 0.35
C LEU A 28 6.34 2.28 -0.95
N PHE A 29 6.04 1.41 -1.88
CA PHE A 29 5.54 1.84 -3.18
C PHE A 29 4.46 0.90 -3.65
N SER A 30 3.55 1.40 -4.48
CA SER A 30 2.45 0.59 -4.94
C SER A 30 2.88 -0.32 -6.08
N LEU A 31 2.36 -1.53 -6.09
CA LEU A 31 2.64 -2.48 -7.15
C LEU A 31 1.54 -2.46 -8.19
N VAL A 32 0.41 -1.89 -7.89
CA VAL A 32 -0.71 -1.83 -8.82
C VAL A 32 -1.37 -0.47 -8.69
N ASP A 33 -2.20 -0.14 -9.66
CA ASP A 33 -3.00 1.07 -9.56
C ASP A 33 -4.18 0.78 -8.69
N GLY A 34 -4.52 1.66 -7.81
CA GLY A 34 -5.65 1.43 -6.95
C GLY A 34 -5.77 2.44 -5.85
N VAL A 35 -6.56 2.09 -4.87
CA VAL A 35 -6.85 2.95 -3.74
C VAL A 35 -5.96 2.57 -2.57
N ILE A 36 -5.30 3.55 -1.99
CA ILE A 36 -4.40 3.32 -0.88
C ILE A 36 -5.18 3.35 0.40
N LYS A 37 -4.96 2.36 1.25
CA LYS A 37 -5.59 2.31 2.55
C LYS A 37 -4.57 1.99 3.61
N PHE A 38 -4.60 2.75 4.71
CA PHE A 38 -3.76 2.48 5.85
C PHE A 38 -4.56 1.66 6.84
N GLU A 39 -3.99 0.59 7.30
CA GLU A 39 -4.69 -0.36 8.15
C GLU A 39 -3.88 -0.66 9.39
N ARG A 40 -4.54 -1.12 10.44
CA ARG A 40 -3.86 -1.57 11.61
C ARG A 40 -3.44 -3.00 11.44
N ARG A 41 -2.25 -3.30 11.96
CA ARG A 41 -1.77 -4.65 11.88
C ARG A 41 -1.37 -5.03 13.29
N GLY A 42 -2.25 -5.62 14.02
CA GLY A 42 -2.01 -5.95 15.39
C GLY A 42 -2.12 -4.75 16.28
N LYS A 43 -1.46 -4.79 17.41
CA LYS A 43 -1.64 -3.78 18.37
C LYS A 43 -0.93 -2.52 18.05
N ASP A 44 0.34 -2.57 17.79
CA ASP A 44 1.10 -1.38 17.62
C ASP A 44 1.65 -1.21 16.24
N LYS A 45 1.18 -1.96 15.29
CA LYS A 45 1.74 -1.92 13.95
C LYS A 45 0.72 -1.44 12.95
N LYS A 46 1.21 -0.79 11.91
CA LYS A 46 0.37 -0.30 10.85
C LYS A 46 0.87 -0.84 9.53
N GLN A 47 -0.02 -0.97 8.59
CA GLN A 47 0.36 -1.37 7.24
C GLN A 47 -0.41 -0.54 6.25
N VAL A 48 0.09 -0.49 5.03
CA VAL A 48 -0.59 0.21 3.95
C VAL A 48 -0.81 -0.81 2.84
N SER A 49 -2.00 -0.76 2.25
CA SER A 49 -2.36 -1.67 1.17
C SER A 49 -2.91 -0.87 0.01
N VAL A 50 -2.85 -1.43 -1.18
CA VAL A 50 -3.43 -0.83 -2.35
C VAL A 50 -4.45 -1.81 -2.88
N TYR A 51 -5.70 -1.37 -2.99
CA TYR A 51 -6.77 -2.21 -3.49
C TYR A 51 -7.09 -1.79 -4.92
N PRO A 52 -7.02 -2.69 -5.88
CA PRO A 52 -7.27 -2.33 -7.27
C PRO A 52 -8.66 -1.76 -7.45
N VAL A 53 -8.77 -0.76 -8.30
CA VAL A 53 -10.06 -0.22 -8.61
C VAL A 53 -10.70 -1.12 -9.62
N GLU A 54 -11.93 -1.62 -9.33
CA GLU A 54 -12.59 -2.43 -10.27
C GLU A 54 -13.46 -1.68 -11.02
N GLU A 55 -13.27 -1.47 -12.19
CA GLU A 55 -14.12 -0.73 -12.94
C GLU A 55 -15.23 -1.30 -13.43
N THR A 56 -15.55 -2.16 -13.18
CA THR A 56 -16.60 -2.73 -13.76
C THR A 56 -17.73 -2.48 -13.26
N VAL A 57 -18.06 -2.56 -12.90
CA VAL A 57 -19.01 -2.46 -12.48
C VAL A 57 -20.04 -2.11 -12.75
N VAL A 58 -20.42 -2.08 -13.06
CA VAL A 58 -21.32 -1.73 -13.28
C VAL A 58 -22.30 -2.14 -13.35
N LEU A 59 -22.74 -2.39 -13.29
CA LEU A 59 -23.57 -2.73 -13.34
C LEU A 59 -24.58 -2.42 -13.41
N ASN A 60 -24.88 -2.26 -13.70
CA ASN A 60 -25.80 -2.00 -13.76
C ASN A 60 -26.36 -1.98 -13.76
#